data_685230ad017abdce1b91ad8b77db2829
#
_entry.id   685230ad017abdce1b91ad8b77db2829
#
_cell.length_a   1.000
_cell.length_b   1.000
_cell.length_c   1.000
_cell.angle_alpha   90.00
_cell.angle_beta   90.00
_cell.angle_gamma   90.00
#
_symmetry.space_group_name_H-M   'P 1'
#
loop_
_entity.id
_entity.type
_entity.pdbx_description
1 polymer ?
#
loop_
_entity_poly.entity_id
_entity_poly.type
_entity_poly.pdbx_seq_one_letter_code
_entity_poly.pdbx_strand_id
1 'polypeptide(L)'
;MRVENWESKLALIIEETINKKEFKLGINDCLTFPVKCIETITGIKVFDKKYKSLKEAKKLLKKLKSKDILSVALQSAKENNFKEIDISKAQRGDILYYKSGKADFEGTLGVCLGDKVMFNWIQGINLRLKEDCLIAWRVE
;
A
#
# COMPACT_ATOMS: atom_id res chain seq x y z
N MET A 1 -3.86 15.63 -6.24
CA MET A 1 -4.81 16.39 -5.39
C MET A 1 -5.73 15.43 -4.65
N ARG A 2 -5.96 15.68 -3.39
CA ARG A 2 -6.85 14.83 -2.56
C ARG A 2 -8.30 15.21 -2.80
N VAL A 3 -9.18 14.19 -2.83
CA VAL A 3 -10.62 14.45 -2.98
C VAL A 3 -11.21 15.05 -1.72
N GLU A 4 -12.35 15.70 -1.85
CA GLU A 4 -13.07 16.26 -0.71
C GLU A 4 -13.45 15.16 0.29
N ASN A 5 -13.32 15.44 1.57
CA ASN A 5 -13.62 14.50 2.66
C ASN A 5 -12.79 13.21 2.62
N TRP A 6 -11.60 13.29 2.05
CA TRP A 6 -10.72 12.11 1.92
C TRP A 6 -10.40 11.47 3.27
N GLU A 7 -10.28 12.26 4.33
CA GLU A 7 -9.95 11.74 5.66
C GLU A 7 -11.06 10.83 6.20
N SER A 8 -12.32 11.26 6.07
CA SER A 8 -13.48 10.45 6.48
C SER A 8 -13.61 9.19 5.64
N LYS A 9 -13.37 9.31 4.33
CA LYS A 9 -13.42 8.17 3.41
C LYS A 9 -12.31 7.17 3.71
N LEU A 10 -11.12 7.66 3.99
CA LEU A 10 -10.00 6.81 4.39
C LEU A 10 -10.30 6.06 5.69
N ALA A 11 -10.87 6.75 6.68
CA ALA A 11 -11.24 6.13 7.94
C ALA A 11 -12.21 4.95 7.74
N LEU A 12 -13.17 5.08 6.82
CA LEU A 12 -14.09 3.98 6.49
C LEU A 12 -13.36 2.79 5.86
N ILE A 13 -12.42 3.03 4.97
CA ILE A 13 -11.63 1.95 4.35
C ILE A 13 -10.78 1.22 5.39
N ILE A 14 -10.18 1.95 6.29
CA ILE A 14 -9.39 1.37 7.39
C ILE A 14 -10.27 0.49 8.27
N GLU A 15 -11.45 0.98 8.66
CA GLU A 15 -12.39 0.23 9.46
C GLU A 15 -12.86 -1.05 8.76
N GLU A 16 -13.21 -0.95 7.48
CA GLU A 16 -13.59 -2.13 6.68
C GLU A 16 -12.47 -3.16 6.64
N THR A 17 -11.23 -2.71 6.49
CA THR A 17 -10.08 -3.61 6.41
C THR A 17 -9.84 -4.32 7.74
N ILE A 18 -9.96 -3.59 8.85
CA ILE A 18 -9.81 -4.16 10.20
C ILE A 18 -10.88 -5.22 10.46
N ASN A 19 -12.10 -4.99 9.96
CA ASN A 19 -13.23 -5.89 10.18
C ASN A 19 -13.25 -7.11 9.25
N LYS A 20 -12.43 -7.13 8.21
CA LYS A 20 -12.31 -8.31 7.34
C LYS A 20 -11.58 -9.43 8.07
N LYS A 21 -12.17 -10.62 8.05
CA LYS A 21 -11.65 -11.77 8.81
C LYS A 21 -10.56 -12.55 8.08
N GLU A 22 -10.46 -12.43 6.76
CA GLU A 22 -9.53 -13.23 5.98
C GLU A 22 -8.64 -12.40 5.06
N PHE A 23 -7.35 -12.68 5.12
CA PHE A 23 -6.41 -12.26 4.10
C PHE A 23 -6.69 -13.09 2.84
N LYS A 24 -6.87 -12.41 1.71
CA LYS A 24 -7.15 -13.08 0.44
C LYS A 24 -6.45 -12.35 -0.69
N LEU A 25 -5.54 -13.04 -1.36
CA LEU A 25 -4.77 -12.47 -2.45
C LEU A 25 -5.68 -11.92 -3.55
N GLY A 26 -5.40 -10.70 -3.97
CA GLY A 26 -6.14 -9.99 -5.01
C GLY A 26 -7.41 -9.31 -4.54
N ILE A 27 -7.86 -9.55 -3.31
CA ILE A 27 -9.09 -8.98 -2.75
C ILE A 27 -8.82 -8.23 -1.46
N ASN A 28 -8.07 -8.83 -0.55
CA ASN A 28 -7.76 -8.26 0.76
C ASN A 28 -6.35 -8.67 1.15
N ASP A 29 -5.36 -7.97 0.63
CA ASP A 29 -3.94 -8.31 0.83
C ASP A 29 -3.06 -7.07 1.00
N CYS A 30 -1.75 -7.29 1.04
CA CYS A 30 -0.77 -6.25 1.30
C CYS A 30 -0.63 -5.21 0.19
N LEU A 31 -1.12 -5.50 -1.01
CA LEU A 31 -1.12 -4.55 -2.13
C LEU A 31 -2.48 -3.93 -2.34
N THR A 32 -3.55 -4.72 -2.27
CA THR A 32 -4.92 -4.22 -2.50
C THR A 32 -5.33 -3.17 -1.47
N PHE A 33 -4.88 -3.31 -0.23
CA PHE A 33 -5.19 -2.35 0.83
C PHE A 33 -4.61 -0.95 0.54
N PRO A 34 -3.30 -0.77 0.32
CA PRO A 34 -2.78 0.57 0.01
C PRO A 34 -3.30 1.12 -1.31
N VAL A 35 -3.50 0.27 -2.32
CA VAL A 35 -4.07 0.70 -3.61
C VAL A 35 -5.48 1.28 -3.41
N LYS A 36 -6.31 0.61 -2.62
CA LYS A 36 -7.66 1.09 -2.32
C LYS A 36 -7.63 2.41 -1.54
N CYS A 37 -6.69 2.56 -0.62
CA CYS A 37 -6.52 3.80 0.12
C CYS A 37 -6.12 4.96 -0.80
N ILE A 38 -5.19 4.74 -1.73
CA ILE A 38 -4.77 5.76 -2.69
C ILE A 38 -5.96 6.17 -3.57
N GLU A 39 -6.73 5.22 -4.06
CA GLU A 39 -7.91 5.51 -4.87
C GLU A 39 -8.94 6.32 -4.08
N THR A 40 -9.12 5.97 -2.81
CA THR A 40 -10.03 6.68 -1.92
C THR A 40 -9.60 8.12 -1.68
N ILE A 41 -8.30 8.36 -1.52
CA ILE A 41 -7.73 9.68 -1.24
C ILE A 41 -7.71 10.58 -2.47
N THR A 42 -7.32 10.02 -3.63
CA THR A 42 -7.03 10.80 -4.84
C THR A 42 -8.03 10.59 -5.97
N GLY A 43 -8.82 9.54 -5.93
CA GLY A 43 -9.68 9.13 -7.05
C GLY A 43 -8.91 8.44 -8.16
N ILE A 44 -7.61 8.22 -8.00
CA ILE A 44 -6.76 7.60 -9.02
C ILE A 44 -6.59 6.11 -8.72
N LYS A 45 -6.86 5.29 -9.72
CA LYS A 45 -6.67 3.85 -9.64
C LYS A 45 -5.24 3.53 -10.10
N VAL A 46 -4.31 3.49 -9.16
CA VAL A 46 -2.88 3.34 -9.46
C VAL A 46 -2.47 1.93 -9.90
N PHE A 47 -3.30 0.93 -9.60
CA PHE A 47 -3.02 -0.46 -9.95
C PHE A 47 -4.35 -1.18 -10.22
N ASP A 48 -4.54 -1.62 -11.46
CA ASP A 48 -5.80 -2.25 -11.89
C ASP A 48 -5.64 -3.71 -12.31
N LYS A 49 -4.45 -4.28 -12.14
CA LYS A 49 -4.20 -5.67 -12.49
C LYS A 49 -4.78 -6.60 -11.44
N LYS A 50 -5.23 -7.79 -11.87
CA LYS A 50 -5.87 -8.76 -10.99
C LYS A 50 -5.06 -10.04 -10.89
N TYR A 51 -5.08 -10.63 -9.72
CA TYR A 51 -4.46 -11.91 -9.43
C TYR A 51 -5.25 -12.60 -8.31
N LYS A 52 -5.22 -13.92 -8.28
CA LYS A 52 -5.96 -14.72 -7.29
C LYS A 52 -5.08 -15.63 -6.46
N SER A 53 -3.81 -15.77 -6.83
CA SER A 53 -2.87 -16.64 -6.14
C SER A 53 -1.48 -16.03 -6.18
N LEU A 54 -0.59 -16.56 -5.34
CA LEU A 54 0.81 -16.14 -5.32
C LEU A 54 1.48 -16.37 -6.68
N LYS A 55 1.16 -17.49 -7.32
CA LYS A 55 1.69 -17.83 -8.64
C LYS A 55 1.28 -16.79 -9.68
N GLU A 56 0.01 -16.40 -9.68
CA GLU A 56 -0.51 -15.37 -10.60
C GLU A 56 0.13 -14.01 -10.30
N ALA A 57 0.32 -13.66 -9.03
CA ALA A 57 0.97 -12.42 -8.63
C ALA A 57 2.42 -12.36 -9.14
N LYS A 58 3.17 -13.45 -9.00
CA LYS A 58 4.55 -13.54 -9.50
C LYS A 58 4.62 -13.45 -11.02
N LYS A 59 3.67 -14.09 -11.71
CA LYS A 59 3.53 -14.00 -13.17
C LYS A 59 3.26 -12.56 -13.61
N LEU A 60 2.40 -11.87 -12.88
CA LEU A 60 2.04 -10.48 -13.17
C LEU A 60 3.25 -9.57 -13.01
N LEU A 61 4.04 -9.73 -11.95
CA LEU A 61 5.27 -8.97 -11.76
C LEU A 61 6.23 -9.16 -12.94
N LYS A 62 6.40 -10.39 -13.38
CA LYS A 62 7.26 -10.70 -14.52
C LYS A 62 6.75 -10.04 -15.80
N LYS A 63 5.45 -10.07 -16.03
CA LYS A 63 4.81 -9.45 -17.20
C LYS A 63 4.99 -7.93 -17.19
N LEU A 64 4.95 -7.31 -16.01
CA LEU A 64 5.15 -5.87 -15.85
C LEU A 64 6.63 -5.47 -15.85
N LYS A 65 7.53 -6.44 -16.02
CA LYS A 65 8.97 -6.26 -15.94
C LYS A 65 9.38 -5.68 -14.59
N SER A 66 8.62 -5.99 -13.55
CA SER A 66 8.89 -5.59 -12.18
C SER A 66 9.48 -6.76 -11.41
N LYS A 67 10.40 -6.46 -10.52
CA LYS A 67 11.12 -7.45 -9.74
C LYS A 67 10.37 -7.82 -8.46
N ASP A 68 9.74 -6.82 -7.82
CA ASP A 68 9.09 -6.96 -6.53
C ASP A 68 8.06 -5.83 -6.32
N ILE A 69 7.45 -5.82 -5.14
CA ILE A 69 6.48 -4.78 -4.76
C ILE A 69 7.13 -3.39 -4.78
N LEU A 70 8.38 -3.28 -4.36
CA LEU A 70 9.08 -1.99 -4.36
C LEU A 70 9.17 -1.42 -5.78
N SER A 71 9.52 -2.26 -6.76
CA SER A 71 9.60 -1.83 -8.16
C SER A 71 8.24 -1.34 -8.67
N VAL A 72 7.16 -2.05 -8.33
CA VAL A 72 5.80 -1.64 -8.68
C VAL A 72 5.46 -0.30 -8.04
N ALA A 73 5.79 -0.13 -6.75
CA ALA A 73 5.51 1.11 -6.03
C ALA A 73 6.28 2.31 -6.61
N LEU A 74 7.55 2.13 -6.91
CA LEU A 74 8.38 3.18 -7.52
C LEU A 74 7.83 3.60 -8.88
N GLN A 75 7.45 2.63 -9.70
CA GLN A 75 6.87 2.88 -11.02
C GLN A 75 5.54 3.65 -10.90
N SER A 76 4.65 3.18 -10.04
CA SER A 76 3.34 3.81 -9.83
C SER A 76 3.47 5.23 -9.28
N ALA A 77 4.39 5.45 -8.36
CA ALA A 77 4.64 6.78 -7.81
C ALA A 77 5.12 7.74 -8.88
N LYS A 78 6.02 7.28 -9.75
CA LYS A 78 6.54 8.08 -10.86
C LYS A 78 5.43 8.43 -11.86
N GLU A 79 4.63 7.45 -12.23
CA GLU A 79 3.54 7.64 -13.19
C GLU A 79 2.46 8.60 -12.69
N ASN A 80 2.24 8.65 -11.38
CA ASN A 80 1.21 9.46 -10.76
C ASN A 80 1.74 10.71 -10.06
N ASN A 81 3.03 10.98 -10.21
CA ASN A 81 3.69 12.14 -9.62
C ASN A 81 3.58 12.22 -8.09
N PHE A 82 3.59 11.07 -7.43
CA PHE A 82 3.66 11.01 -5.97
C PHE A 82 5.12 11.18 -5.56
N LYS A 83 5.39 12.24 -4.82
CA LYS A 83 6.76 12.57 -4.43
C LYS A 83 7.23 11.70 -3.27
N GLU A 84 8.47 11.24 -3.36
CA GLU A 84 9.13 10.64 -2.23
C GLU A 84 9.43 11.72 -1.20
N ILE A 85 9.13 11.45 0.07
CA ILE A 85 9.33 12.37 1.17
C ILE A 85 10.16 11.70 2.27
N ASP A 86 10.70 12.52 3.16
CA ASP A 86 11.37 12.01 4.34
C ASP A 86 10.36 11.24 5.22
N ILE A 87 10.78 10.11 5.78
CA ILE A 87 9.94 9.28 6.64
C ILE A 87 9.34 10.10 7.79
N SER A 88 10.13 11.01 8.38
CA SER A 88 9.68 11.84 9.49
C SER A 88 8.53 12.79 9.11
N LYS A 89 8.38 13.08 7.83
CA LYS A 89 7.35 13.98 7.31
C LYS A 89 6.11 13.24 6.84
N ALA A 90 6.09 11.92 6.92
CA ALA A 90 4.93 11.13 6.52
C ALA A 90 3.74 11.46 7.41
N GLN A 91 2.59 11.64 6.79
CA GLN A 91 1.32 12.00 7.43
C GLN A 91 0.24 10.98 7.07
N ARG A 92 -0.89 11.07 7.74
CA ARG A 92 -2.03 10.19 7.46
C ARG A 92 -2.33 10.16 5.96
N GLY A 93 -2.45 8.96 5.42
CA GLY A 93 -2.74 8.74 4.01
C GLY A 93 -1.51 8.53 3.14
N ASP A 94 -0.33 8.85 3.60
CA ASP A 94 0.90 8.60 2.85
C ASP A 94 1.21 7.10 2.83
N ILE A 95 1.90 6.66 1.79
CA ILE A 95 2.25 5.24 1.61
C ILE A 95 3.73 5.05 1.98
N LEU A 96 4.00 4.01 2.77
CA LEU A 96 5.36 3.67 3.19
C LEU A 96 5.71 2.24 2.81
N TYR A 97 6.98 2.01 2.56
CA TYR A 97 7.53 0.70 2.24
C TYR A 97 8.32 0.15 3.42
N TYR A 98 7.98 -1.07 3.84
CA TYR A 98 8.66 -1.82 4.88
C TYR A 98 9.32 -3.06 4.27
N LYS A 99 10.62 -3.25 4.54
CA LYS A 99 11.35 -4.42 4.04
C LYS A 99 11.39 -5.49 5.13
N SER A 100 10.61 -6.54 4.95
CA SER A 100 10.51 -7.62 5.94
C SER A 100 11.64 -8.63 5.82
N GLY A 101 12.19 -8.82 4.62
CA GLY A 101 13.20 -9.83 4.36
C GLY A 101 12.69 -11.27 4.39
N LYS A 102 11.40 -11.47 4.66
CA LYS A 102 10.81 -12.81 4.83
C LYS A 102 9.62 -13.11 3.94
N ALA A 103 9.05 -12.10 3.29
CA ALA A 103 7.91 -12.28 2.40
C ALA A 103 8.37 -12.64 1.00
N ASP A 104 7.49 -13.29 0.24
CA ASP A 104 7.76 -13.64 -1.16
C ASP A 104 8.11 -12.43 -2.03
N PHE A 105 7.71 -11.24 -1.61
CA PHE A 105 7.98 -9.99 -2.31
C PHE A 105 9.03 -9.12 -1.59
N GLU A 106 9.72 -9.69 -0.61
CA GLU A 106 10.76 -9.04 0.21
C GLU A 106 10.29 -7.85 1.04
N GLY A 107 9.07 -7.39 0.86
CA GLY A 107 8.56 -6.25 1.60
C GLY A 107 7.09 -6.03 1.36
N THR A 108 6.58 -4.96 1.94
CA THR A 108 5.17 -4.65 1.86
C THR A 108 4.94 -3.14 1.93
N LEU A 109 3.78 -2.71 1.45
CA LEU A 109 3.35 -1.32 1.49
C LEU A 109 2.31 -1.14 2.58
N GLY A 110 2.41 -0.02 3.29
CA GLY A 110 1.46 0.31 4.33
C GLY A 110 0.96 1.73 4.19
N VAL A 111 -0.07 2.04 4.96
CA VAL A 111 -0.72 3.36 4.96
C VAL A 111 -0.45 4.04 6.29
N CYS A 112 0.06 5.26 6.23
CA CYS A 112 0.36 6.04 7.42
C CYS A 112 -0.93 6.47 8.12
N LEU A 113 -0.99 6.26 9.43
CA LEU A 113 -2.10 6.69 10.27
C LEU A 113 -1.70 7.85 11.19
N GLY A 114 -0.48 8.33 11.05
CA GLY A 114 0.13 9.33 11.93
C GLY A 114 1.51 8.85 12.34
N ASP A 115 1.67 8.47 13.60
CA ASP A 115 2.95 7.92 14.09
C ASP A 115 3.18 6.48 13.65
N LYS A 116 2.12 5.78 13.29
CA LYS A 116 2.17 4.37 12.92
C LYS A 116 1.72 4.14 11.49
N VAL A 117 2.17 3.02 10.94
CA VAL A 117 1.86 2.60 9.59
C VAL A 117 1.12 1.26 9.66
N MET A 118 -0.01 1.16 8.98
CA MET A 118 -0.85 -0.02 8.96
C MET A 118 -0.55 -0.88 7.74
N PHE A 119 -0.32 -2.16 7.99
CA PHE A 119 -0.06 -3.16 6.95
C PHE A 119 -1.11 -4.26 7.03
N ASN A 120 -1.48 -4.79 5.89
CA ASN A 120 -2.40 -5.92 5.81
C ASN A 120 -1.62 -7.18 5.41
N TRP A 121 -1.24 -7.98 6.41
CA TRP A 121 -0.43 -9.20 6.21
C TRP A 121 -1.29 -10.48 6.29
N ILE A 122 -0.69 -11.59 5.85
CA ILE A 122 -1.32 -12.92 5.92
C ILE A 122 -1.87 -13.23 7.32
N GLN A 123 -1.15 -12.80 8.35
CA GLN A 123 -1.51 -13.05 9.74
C GLN A 123 -2.47 -12.00 10.32
N GLY A 124 -2.92 -11.06 9.48
CA GLY A 124 -3.81 -9.99 9.89
C GLY A 124 -3.18 -8.61 9.82
N ILE A 125 -3.87 -7.65 10.41
CA ILE A 125 -3.41 -6.27 10.44
C ILE A 125 -2.19 -6.14 11.35
N ASN A 126 -1.18 -5.42 10.88
CA ASN A 126 0.02 -5.15 11.65
C ASN A 126 0.29 -3.66 11.66
N LEU A 127 0.65 -3.13 12.82
CA LEU A 127 1.04 -1.73 12.99
C LEU A 127 2.53 -1.65 13.31
N ARG A 128 3.23 -0.77 12.61
CA ARG A 128 4.64 -0.50 12.85
C ARG A 128 4.87 1.00 12.95
N LEU A 129 5.97 1.37 13.60
CA LEU A 129 6.38 2.77 13.66
C LEU A 129 6.86 3.19 12.27
N LYS A 130 6.59 4.42 11.87
CA LYS A 130 7.05 4.90 10.56
C LYS A 130 8.57 4.90 10.45
N GLU A 131 9.29 5.04 11.55
CA GLU A 131 10.76 4.98 11.59
C GLU A 131 11.32 3.61 11.17
N ASP A 132 10.51 2.56 11.23
CA ASP A 132 10.90 1.22 10.79
C ASP A 132 10.83 1.04 9.29
N CYS A 133 10.24 2.01 8.57
CA CYS A 133 10.06 1.95 7.12
C CYS A 133 11.24 2.59 6.40
N LEU A 134 11.45 2.21 5.14
CA LEU A 134 12.58 2.67 4.34
C LEU A 134 12.25 3.85 3.44
N ILE A 135 11.04 3.90 2.90
CA ILE A 135 10.64 4.88 1.89
C ILE A 135 9.21 5.35 2.20
N ALA A 136 8.95 6.62 1.95
CA ALA A 136 7.61 7.19 2.06
C ALA A 136 7.28 8.04 0.85
N TRP A 137 6.02 7.99 0.42
CA TRP A 137 5.51 8.82 -0.68
C TRP A 137 4.31 9.63 -0.22
N ARG A 138 4.27 10.89 -0.65
CA ARG A 138 3.12 11.76 -0.42
C ARG A 138 2.03 11.42 -1.43
N VAL A 139 0.86 11.03 -0.93
CA VAL A 139 -0.30 10.68 -1.75
C VAL A 139 -1.23 11.90 -1.84
N GLU A 140 -1.18 12.56 -3.00
CA GLU A 140 -2.03 13.73 -3.26
C GLU A 140 -2.22 14.04 -4.74
#